data_17183062056f501a5d968faedb3dbc09
#
_entry.id   17183062056f501a5d968faedb3dbc09
#
_cell.length_a   1.000
_cell.length_b   1.000
_cell.length_c   1.000
_cell.angle_alpha   90.00
_cell.angle_beta   90.00
_cell.angle_gamma   90.00
#
_symmetry.space_group_name_H-M   'P 1'
#
loop_
_entity.id
_entity.type
_entity.pdbx_description
1 polymer ?
#
loop_
_entity_poly.entity_id
_entity_poly.type
_entity_poly.pdbx_seq_one_letter_code
_entity_poly.pdbx_strand_id
1 'polypeptide(L)'
;RHRFIYLEVYMKLIDEIRIPFKNPRLREVEKDYLERAKRRFFLHPRIPLSWVLKLNEAGVAGLRVGYVLIYCFVLKGSNCIKLSKYLLNAFRISKNQKSRGLRELEELGLIEMKINRGRQTQIKLLKFND
;
A
#
# COMPACT_ATOMS: atom_id res chain seq x y z
N ARG A 1 -21.55 14.59 4.18
CA ARG A 1 -21.03 15.28 5.38
C ARG A 1 -19.65 14.82 5.80
N HIS A 2 -19.39 13.51 5.73
CA HIS A 2 -18.08 12.99 6.11
C HIS A 2 -16.95 13.42 5.17
N ARG A 3 -17.25 13.68 3.91
CA ARG A 3 -16.26 14.17 2.95
C ARG A 3 -15.69 15.53 3.31
N PHE A 4 -16.53 16.44 3.83
CA PHE A 4 -16.10 17.78 4.21
C PHE A 4 -15.17 17.77 5.42
N ILE A 5 -15.43 16.90 6.38
CA ILE A 5 -14.59 16.77 7.59
C ILE A 5 -13.21 16.25 7.23
N TYR A 6 -13.13 15.21 6.37
CA TYR A 6 -11.86 14.67 5.90
C TYR A 6 -11.07 15.69 5.07
N LEU A 7 -11.77 16.46 4.24
CA LEU A 7 -11.13 17.48 3.42
C LEU A 7 -10.55 18.59 4.29
N GLU A 8 -11.28 19.06 5.29
CA GLU A 8 -10.80 20.08 6.22
C GLU A 8 -9.58 19.62 7.00
N VAL A 9 -9.59 18.40 7.52
CA VAL A 9 -8.45 17.82 8.23
C VAL A 9 -7.26 17.69 7.28
N TYR A 10 -7.49 17.24 6.06
CA TYR A 10 -6.45 17.11 5.06
C TYR A 10 -5.85 18.46 4.67
N MET A 11 -6.68 19.47 4.48
CA MET A 11 -6.23 20.83 4.15
C MET A 11 -5.46 21.46 5.29
N LYS A 12 -5.89 21.28 6.54
CA LYS A 12 -5.14 21.72 7.71
C LYS A 12 -3.76 21.04 7.77
N LEU A 13 -3.71 19.75 7.48
CA LEU A 13 -2.45 19.01 7.46
C LEU A 13 -1.51 19.56 6.40
N ILE A 14 -2.01 19.86 5.21
CA ILE A 14 -1.22 20.43 4.12
C ILE A 14 -0.70 21.83 4.50
N ASP A 15 -1.54 22.66 5.10
CA ASP A 15 -1.16 23.99 5.54
C ASP A 15 -0.09 23.93 6.64
N GLU A 16 -0.21 23.01 7.57
CA GLU A 16 0.79 22.75 8.59
C GLU A 16 2.11 22.27 7.99
N ILE A 17 2.05 21.45 6.96
CA ILE A 17 3.24 20.95 6.26
C ILE A 17 3.96 22.07 5.48
N ARG A 18 3.24 23.04 4.93
CA ARG A 18 3.84 24.16 4.21
C ARG A 18 4.64 25.12 5.09
N ILE A 19 4.16 25.34 6.30
CA ILE A 19 4.78 26.24 7.26
C ILE A 19 6.05 25.65 7.92
N PRO A 20 6.11 24.33 8.16
CA PRO A 20 7.15 23.72 8.99
C PRO A 20 8.53 23.54 8.38
N PHE A 21 8.75 23.85 7.11
CA PHE A 21 10.07 23.68 6.52
C PHE A 21 11.18 24.42 7.23
N LYS A 22 10.84 25.42 8.07
CA LYS A 22 11.77 26.19 8.86
C LYS A 22 11.68 25.98 10.38
N ASN A 23 10.74 25.14 10.85
CA ASN A 23 10.52 24.94 12.27
C ASN A 23 10.64 23.46 12.66
N PRO A 24 11.69 23.08 13.44
CA PRO A 24 11.89 21.69 13.85
C PRO A 24 10.76 21.06 14.67
N ARG A 25 10.01 21.88 15.43
CA ARG A 25 8.87 21.40 16.22
C ARG A 25 7.76 20.82 15.36
N LEU A 26 7.56 21.38 14.18
CA LEU A 26 6.50 20.93 13.28
C LEU A 26 6.84 19.60 12.62
N ARG A 27 8.14 19.29 12.46
CA ARG A 27 8.56 17.95 11.99
C ARG A 27 8.24 16.87 13.00
N GLU A 28 8.39 17.17 14.30
CA GLU A 28 8.03 16.22 15.35
C GLU A 28 6.53 15.99 15.42
N VAL A 29 5.73 17.05 15.31
CA VAL A 29 4.27 16.95 15.26
C VAL A 29 3.83 16.14 14.05
N GLU A 30 4.45 16.37 12.89
CA GLU A 30 4.17 15.62 11.66
C GLU A 30 4.51 14.14 11.83
N LYS A 31 5.66 13.81 12.41
CA LYS A 31 6.04 12.43 12.70
C LYS A 31 5.04 11.76 13.65
N ASP A 32 4.65 12.46 14.73
CA ASP A 32 3.65 11.95 15.67
C ASP A 32 2.32 11.68 14.98
N TYR A 33 1.89 12.59 14.13
CA TYR A 33 0.66 12.41 13.37
C TYR A 33 0.71 11.18 12.49
N LEU A 34 1.81 11.00 11.76
CA LEU A 34 1.99 9.83 10.89
C LEU A 34 2.02 8.54 11.68
N GLU A 35 2.69 8.52 12.83
CA GLU A 35 2.73 7.34 13.69
C GLU A 35 1.34 6.97 14.23
N ARG A 36 0.55 7.96 14.61
CA ARG A 36 -0.84 7.76 15.02
C ARG A 36 -1.71 7.31 13.86
N ALA A 37 -1.53 7.90 12.68
CA ALA A 37 -2.27 7.56 11.48
C ALA A 37 -2.03 6.11 11.05
N LYS A 38 -0.79 5.63 11.16
CA LYS A 38 -0.46 4.23 10.86
C LYS A 38 -1.26 3.23 11.69
N ARG A 39 -1.63 3.60 12.92
CA ARG A 39 -2.37 2.73 13.83
C ARG A 39 -3.88 2.81 13.65
N ARG A 40 -4.40 3.95 13.22
CA ARG A 40 -5.84 4.22 13.21
C ARG A 40 -6.48 4.25 11.83
N PHE A 41 -5.72 4.63 10.81
CA PHE A 41 -6.28 4.88 9.49
C PHE A 41 -5.99 3.74 8.53
N PHE A 42 -6.93 3.56 7.61
CA PHE A 42 -6.89 2.55 6.56
C PHE A 42 -7.23 3.24 5.24
N LEU A 43 -6.59 2.81 4.17
CA LEU A 43 -6.96 3.25 2.82
C LEU A 43 -8.37 2.77 2.46
N HIS A 44 -8.70 1.61 2.94
CA HIS A 44 -10.01 0.96 2.89
C HIS A 44 -10.21 0.35 4.27
N PRO A 45 -11.46 0.06 4.73
CA PRO A 45 -11.65 -0.50 6.07
C PRO A 45 -10.78 -1.70 6.43
N ARG A 46 -10.30 -2.44 5.45
CA ARG A 46 -9.48 -3.64 5.65
C ARG A 46 -8.02 -3.49 5.24
N ILE A 47 -7.63 -2.34 4.69
CA ILE A 47 -6.24 -2.11 4.24
C ILE A 47 -5.55 -1.16 5.22
N PRO A 48 -4.57 -1.66 6.00
CA PRO A 48 -3.86 -0.81 6.96
C PRO A 48 -3.02 0.25 6.27
N LEU A 49 -3.04 1.45 6.80
CA LEU A 49 -2.22 2.55 6.29
C LEU A 49 -0.73 2.21 6.38
N SER A 50 -0.32 1.47 7.41
CA SER A 50 1.07 1.06 7.58
C SER A 50 1.59 0.25 6.39
N TRP A 51 0.75 -0.62 5.83
CA TRP A 51 1.10 -1.41 4.65
C TRP A 51 1.32 -0.51 3.43
N VAL A 52 0.41 0.45 3.22
CA VAL A 52 0.48 1.38 2.09
C VAL A 52 1.71 2.29 2.20
N LEU A 53 2.00 2.77 3.40
CA LEU A 53 3.19 3.61 3.63
C LEU A 53 4.48 2.84 3.40
N LYS A 54 4.54 1.59 3.81
CA LYS A 54 5.70 0.75 3.56
C LYS A 54 5.86 0.41 2.08
N LEU A 55 4.75 0.36 1.34
CA LEU A 55 4.77 0.17 -0.10
C LEU A 55 5.57 1.26 -0.84
N ASN A 56 5.59 2.48 -0.30
CA ASN A 56 6.36 3.58 -0.88
C ASN A 56 7.86 3.36 -0.85
N GLU A 57 8.35 2.44 -0.03
CA GLU A 57 9.76 2.06 -0.01
C GLU A 57 10.14 1.16 -1.18
N ALA A 58 9.16 0.60 -1.89
CA ALA A 58 9.40 -0.23 -3.06
C ALA A 58 9.75 0.63 -4.28
N GLY A 59 10.39 0.01 -5.27
CA GLY A 59 10.61 0.64 -6.57
C GLY A 59 9.33 0.72 -7.39
N VAL A 60 9.44 1.24 -8.61
CA VAL A 60 8.29 1.42 -9.50
C VAL A 60 7.56 0.10 -9.77
N ALA A 61 8.31 -0.98 -9.99
CA ALA A 61 7.70 -2.30 -10.23
C ALA A 61 6.94 -2.78 -9.00
N GLY A 62 7.49 -2.61 -7.81
CA GLY A 62 6.83 -2.98 -6.56
C GLY A 62 5.57 -2.17 -6.32
N LEU A 63 5.59 -0.87 -6.58
CA LEU A 63 4.41 -0.02 -6.46
C LEU A 63 3.29 -0.47 -7.39
N ARG A 64 3.61 -0.74 -8.65
CA ARG A 64 2.62 -1.18 -9.63
C ARG A 64 1.97 -2.50 -9.24
N VAL A 65 2.79 -3.46 -8.84
CA VAL A 65 2.29 -4.77 -8.38
C VAL A 65 1.48 -4.61 -7.10
N GLY A 66 1.92 -3.75 -6.19
CA GLY A 66 1.21 -3.44 -4.97
C GLY A 66 -0.20 -2.91 -5.21
N TYR A 67 -0.38 -2.01 -6.17
CA TYR A 67 -1.70 -1.51 -6.54
C TYR A 67 -2.61 -2.61 -7.05
N VAL A 68 -2.08 -3.50 -7.88
CA VAL A 68 -2.86 -4.64 -8.38
C VAL A 68 -3.29 -5.55 -7.23
N LEU A 69 -2.41 -5.79 -6.28
CA LEU A 69 -2.73 -6.61 -5.10
C LEU A 69 -3.81 -5.97 -4.24
N ILE A 70 -3.73 -4.67 -4.03
CA ILE A 70 -4.78 -3.93 -3.30
C ILE A 70 -6.12 -4.03 -4.03
N TYR A 71 -6.12 -3.84 -5.34
CA TYR A 71 -7.32 -3.98 -6.16
C TYR A 71 -7.94 -5.38 -5.99
N CYS A 72 -7.13 -6.42 -6.09
CA CYS A 72 -7.60 -7.79 -5.94
C CYS A 72 -8.15 -8.05 -4.53
N PHE A 73 -7.50 -7.51 -3.51
CA PHE A 73 -7.94 -7.66 -2.14
C PHE A 73 -9.31 -6.99 -1.91
N VAL A 74 -9.47 -5.77 -2.40
CA VAL A 74 -10.74 -5.03 -2.27
C VAL A 74 -11.87 -5.75 -2.99
N LEU A 75 -11.56 -6.30 -4.17
CA LEU A 75 -12.57 -6.97 -4.99
C LEU A 75 -12.99 -8.32 -4.40
N LYS A 76 -12.03 -9.14 -3.96
CA LYS A 76 -12.29 -10.51 -3.50
C LYS A 76 -12.42 -10.64 -1.98
N GLY A 77 -11.89 -9.70 -1.22
CA GLY A 77 -11.90 -9.75 0.23
C GLY A 77 -11.02 -10.84 0.84
N SER A 78 -10.10 -11.43 0.07
CA SER A 78 -9.22 -12.50 0.51
C SER A 78 -7.76 -12.06 0.50
N ASN A 79 -6.99 -12.48 1.50
CA ASN A 79 -5.56 -12.21 1.58
C ASN A 79 -4.76 -13.05 0.59
N CYS A 80 -5.32 -14.13 0.06
CA CYS A 80 -4.65 -14.98 -0.91
C CYS A 80 -5.06 -14.58 -2.32
N ILE A 81 -4.08 -14.18 -3.12
CA ILE A 81 -4.30 -13.60 -4.43
C ILE A 81 -3.49 -14.36 -5.48
N LYS A 82 -4.09 -14.58 -6.63
CA LYS A 82 -3.43 -15.09 -7.81
C LYS A 82 -3.48 -14.02 -8.90
N LEU A 83 -2.34 -13.67 -9.45
CA LEU A 83 -2.26 -12.67 -10.51
C LEU A 83 -2.39 -13.37 -11.88
N SER A 84 -3.50 -13.12 -12.55
CA SER A 84 -3.73 -13.66 -13.90
C SER A 84 -3.03 -12.79 -14.94
N LYS A 85 -2.74 -13.37 -16.10
CA LYS A 85 -2.18 -12.63 -17.25
C LYS A 85 -3.13 -11.53 -17.70
N TYR A 86 -4.44 -11.81 -17.68
CA TYR A 86 -5.45 -10.83 -18.05
C TYR A 86 -5.37 -9.58 -17.16
N LEU A 87 -5.28 -9.79 -15.87
CA LEU A 87 -5.19 -8.70 -14.89
C LEU A 87 -3.91 -7.88 -15.08
N LEU A 88 -2.79 -8.55 -15.25
CA LEU A 88 -1.50 -7.90 -15.49
C LEU A 88 -1.51 -7.08 -16.78
N ASN A 89 -2.11 -7.60 -17.83
CA ASN A 89 -2.25 -6.88 -19.11
C ASN A 89 -3.14 -5.65 -18.94
N ALA A 90 -4.23 -5.76 -18.19
CA ALA A 90 -5.12 -4.64 -17.91
C ALA A 90 -4.39 -3.50 -17.20
N PHE A 91 -3.52 -3.83 -16.26
CA PHE A 91 -2.69 -2.86 -15.54
C PHE A 91 -1.38 -2.53 -16.26
N ARG A 92 -1.16 -3.10 -17.45
CA ARG A 92 0.05 -2.89 -18.26
C ARG A 92 1.34 -3.22 -17.51
N ILE A 93 1.33 -4.33 -16.81
CA ILE A 93 2.49 -4.84 -16.10
C ILE A 93 3.10 -5.98 -16.89
N SER A 94 4.37 -5.83 -17.27
CA SER A 94 5.09 -6.88 -17.98
C SER A 94 5.46 -8.03 -17.03
N LYS A 95 5.80 -9.18 -17.60
CA LYS A 95 6.24 -10.34 -16.83
C LYS A 95 7.47 -10.02 -15.97
N ASN A 96 8.41 -9.25 -16.52
CA ASN A 96 9.61 -8.83 -15.78
C ASN A 96 9.29 -7.89 -14.64
N GLN A 97 8.38 -6.94 -14.86
CA GLN A 97 7.92 -6.04 -13.82
C GLN A 97 7.19 -6.78 -12.71
N LYS A 98 6.38 -7.78 -13.06
CA LYS A 98 5.71 -8.64 -12.09
C LYS A 98 6.73 -9.34 -11.19
N SER A 99 7.71 -10.01 -11.77
CA SER A 99 8.72 -10.74 -11.02
C SER A 99 9.54 -9.83 -10.13
N ARG A 100 9.96 -8.69 -10.67
CA ARG A 100 10.74 -7.71 -9.91
C ARG A 100 9.92 -7.09 -8.78
N GLY A 101 8.68 -6.72 -9.08
CA GLY A 101 7.79 -6.12 -8.09
C GLY A 101 7.45 -7.05 -6.95
N LEU A 102 7.16 -8.31 -7.25
CA LEU A 102 6.89 -9.32 -6.22
C LEU A 102 8.11 -9.54 -5.32
N ARG A 103 9.30 -9.55 -5.90
CA ARG A 103 10.55 -9.69 -5.13
C ARG A 103 10.74 -8.50 -4.18
N GLU A 104 10.53 -7.28 -4.67
CA GLU A 104 10.65 -6.07 -3.86
C GLU A 104 9.65 -6.09 -2.69
N LEU A 105 8.41 -6.47 -2.94
CA LEU A 105 7.39 -6.55 -1.89
C LEU A 105 7.68 -7.64 -0.88
N GLU A 106 8.22 -8.77 -1.32
CA GLU A 106 8.61 -9.84 -0.41
C GLU A 106 9.78 -9.41 0.50
N GLU A 107 10.76 -8.71 -0.05
CA GLU A 107 11.88 -8.16 0.72
C GLU A 107 11.42 -7.15 1.77
N LEU A 108 10.39 -6.37 1.46
CA LEU A 108 9.80 -5.42 2.41
C LEU A 108 8.93 -6.12 3.49
N GLY A 109 8.68 -7.40 3.34
CA GLY A 109 7.82 -8.14 4.27
C GLY A 109 6.34 -7.85 4.11
N LEU A 110 5.92 -7.33 2.97
CA LEU A 110 4.51 -7.01 2.70
C LEU A 110 3.73 -8.19 2.16
N ILE A 111 4.39 -9.12 1.50
CA ILE A 111 3.78 -10.31 0.92
C ILE A 111 4.60 -11.55 1.23
N GLU A 112 3.96 -12.70 1.12
CA GLU A 112 4.58 -14.00 1.14
C GLU A 112 4.15 -14.74 -0.12
N MET A 113 5.12 -15.29 -0.85
CA MET A 113 4.83 -16.04 -2.07
C MET A 113 4.92 -17.54 -1.82
N LYS A 114 3.91 -18.25 -2.31
CA LYS A 114 3.93 -19.71 -2.33
C LYS A 114 3.98 -20.18 -3.77
N ILE A 115 5.13 -20.73 -4.15
CA ILE A 115 5.36 -21.22 -5.51
C ILE A 115 4.91 -22.67 -5.59
N ASN A 116 3.94 -22.93 -6.45
CA ASN A 116 3.47 -24.29 -6.77
C ASN A 116 3.91 -24.66 -8.17
N ARG A 117 4.58 -25.80 -8.32
CA ARG A 117 4.98 -26.30 -9.63
C ARG A 117 3.76 -26.52 -10.52
N GLY A 118 3.80 -25.98 -11.75
CA GLY A 118 2.74 -26.13 -12.71
C GLY A 118 1.48 -25.34 -12.45
N ARG A 119 1.45 -24.52 -11.39
CA ARG A 119 0.31 -23.66 -11.05
C ARG A 119 0.78 -22.22 -10.84
N GLN A 120 -0.17 -21.28 -10.89
CA GLN A 120 0.14 -19.90 -10.61
C GLN A 120 0.64 -19.74 -9.17
N THR A 121 1.64 -18.86 -8.99
CA THR A 121 2.12 -18.50 -7.67
C THR A 121 1.01 -17.86 -6.85
N GLN A 122 0.81 -18.37 -5.63
CA GLN A 122 -0.10 -17.77 -4.68
C GLN A 122 0.62 -16.67 -3.89
N ILE A 123 -0.04 -15.53 -3.76
CA ILE A 123 0.49 -14.39 -3.04
C ILE A 123 -0.38 -14.15 -1.82
N LYS A 124 0.23 -14.14 -0.65
CA LYS A 124 -0.46 -13.84 0.60
C LYS A 124 -0.04 -12.46 1.09
N LEU A 125 -1.02 -11.60 1.32
CA LEU A 125 -0.77 -10.29 1.88
C LEU A 125 -0.51 -10.40 3.37
N LEU A 126 0.63 -9.87 3.82
CA LEU A 126 1.03 -9.89 5.22
C LEU A 126 0.59 -8.60 5.91
N LYS A 127 0.40 -8.66 7.23
CA LYS A 127 0.04 -7.51 8.06
C LYS A 127 -1.32 -6.89 7.75
N PHE A 128 -2.15 -7.57 6.99
CA PHE A 128 -3.54 -7.20 6.86
C PHE A 128 -4.31 -7.81 8.02
N ASN A 129 -5.11 -6.98 8.67
CA ASN A 129 -5.97 -7.46 9.74
C ASN A 129 -7.15 -8.23 9.13
N ASP A 130 -7.30 -9.43 9.61
CA ASP A 130 -8.43 -10.29 9.22
C ASP A 130 -9.75 -9.80 9.84
#